data_9911604487343968a60f9ed9f36d662d
#
_entry.id   9911604487343968a60f9ed9f36d662d
#
_cell.length_a   1.000
_cell.length_b   1.000
_cell.length_c   1.000
_cell.angle_alpha   90.00
_cell.angle_beta   90.00
_cell.angle_gamma   90.00
#
_symmetry.space_group_name_H-M   'P 1'
#
loop_
_entity.id
_entity.type
_entity.pdbx_description
1 polymer ?
#
loop_
_entity_poly.entity_id
_entity_poly.type
_entity_poly.pdbx_seq_one_letter_code
_entity_poly.pdbx_strand_id
1 'polypeptide(L)'
;MISEAKTPFDEQLFGRWLSVLRLLTVILWVLIGCVFTGLLRVFIRPFSKWHFIRVNTLWIVHPWSRGIVWILGMRIRMEGKIEPNQQIIVSHHMGLIDSLMVMALSPCMVLSNRDIRKIPFVGFLLRFLGFVFLDRRQPRSLLKAITDQREMLRKSRINVAFFPEGFVGDGHEIGTFHSSLFALVESHDVDVQPIAFRCTAINGIPLSFQDASFFLFNAEECTIVAYLTHLFRWKTLTIQTRILTPIGHDEIQRNGWSRQDVSKRTEGRIREAFNDRISW
;
A
#
# COMPACT_ATOMS: atom_id res chain seq x y z
N MET A 1 -25.57 -2.45 -0.58
CA MET A 1 -26.08 -1.30 -1.35
C MET A 1 -25.60 -0.05 -0.65
N ILE A 2 -24.58 0.64 -1.20
CA ILE A 2 -24.35 2.03 -0.78
C ILE A 2 -25.63 2.73 -1.21
N SER A 3 -26.46 3.06 -0.23
CA SER A 3 -27.71 3.78 -0.40
C SER A 3 -27.44 5.01 -1.27
N GLU A 4 -28.38 5.34 -2.17
CA GLU A 4 -28.41 6.62 -2.90
C GLU A 4 -28.60 7.85 -1.98
N ALA A 5 -28.46 7.65 -0.66
CA ALA A 5 -28.45 8.73 0.30
C ALA A 5 -27.24 9.64 0.01
N LYS A 6 -27.51 10.89 -0.39
CA LYS A 6 -26.51 11.91 -0.59
C LYS A 6 -25.66 12.02 0.67
N THR A 7 -24.37 11.77 0.53
CA THR A 7 -23.41 12.01 1.60
C THR A 7 -23.09 13.50 1.68
N PRO A 8 -22.67 14.03 2.85
CA PRO A 8 -22.26 15.44 2.97
C PRO A 8 -21.10 15.81 2.03
N PHE A 9 -20.45 14.80 1.42
CA PHE A 9 -19.34 14.98 0.48
C PHE A 9 -19.80 15.17 -0.97
N ASP A 10 -21.06 14.90 -1.29
CA ASP A 10 -21.59 14.89 -2.67
C ASP A 10 -21.76 16.29 -3.26
N GLU A 11 -21.92 17.31 -2.43
CA GLU A 11 -22.08 18.70 -2.87
C GLU A 11 -20.78 19.32 -3.46
N GLN A 12 -19.63 18.75 -3.14
CA GLN A 12 -18.32 19.23 -3.56
C GLN A 12 -17.62 18.33 -4.57
N LEU A 13 -18.34 17.46 -5.25
CA LEU A 13 -17.76 16.54 -6.23
C LEU A 13 -17.31 17.29 -7.49
N PHE A 14 -16.31 16.74 -8.18
CA PHE A 14 -16.03 17.14 -9.55
C PHE A 14 -17.22 16.86 -10.46
N GLY A 15 -17.51 17.78 -11.37
CA GLY A 15 -18.41 17.51 -12.47
C GLY A 15 -17.96 16.30 -13.28
N ARG A 16 -18.90 15.62 -13.97
CA ARG A 16 -18.63 14.39 -14.72
C ARG A 16 -17.45 14.54 -15.69
N TRP A 17 -17.35 15.67 -16.39
CA TRP A 17 -16.26 15.94 -17.34
C TRP A 17 -14.87 16.00 -16.69
N LEU A 18 -14.74 16.66 -15.54
CA LEU A 18 -13.48 16.72 -14.82
C LEU A 18 -13.07 15.36 -14.25
N SER A 19 -14.04 14.55 -13.84
CA SER A 19 -13.79 13.17 -13.39
C SER A 19 -13.28 12.28 -14.53
N VAL A 20 -13.89 12.43 -15.72
CA VAL A 20 -13.44 11.73 -16.93
C VAL A 20 -12.02 12.19 -17.32
N LEU A 21 -11.77 13.49 -17.32
CA LEU A 21 -10.44 14.04 -17.63
C LEU A 21 -9.38 13.48 -16.64
N ARG A 22 -9.71 13.44 -15.35
CA ARG A 22 -8.84 12.87 -14.32
C ARG A 22 -8.56 11.38 -14.56
N LEU A 23 -9.60 10.60 -14.90
CA LEU A 23 -9.44 9.18 -15.27
C LEU A 23 -8.52 9.05 -16.50
N LEU A 24 -8.74 9.83 -17.54
CA LEU A 24 -7.90 9.80 -18.74
C LEU A 24 -6.44 10.19 -18.41
N THR A 25 -6.24 11.16 -17.52
CA THR A 25 -4.89 11.55 -17.06
C THR A 25 -4.22 10.40 -16.31
N VAL A 26 -4.95 9.70 -15.43
CA VAL A 26 -4.40 8.51 -14.75
C VAL A 26 -4.07 7.40 -15.75
N ILE A 27 -4.96 7.13 -16.72
CA ILE A 27 -4.70 6.12 -17.76
C ILE A 27 -3.44 6.48 -18.55
N LEU A 28 -3.32 7.72 -19.00
CA LEU A 28 -2.14 8.19 -19.71
C LEU A 28 -0.87 8.04 -18.86
N TRP A 29 -0.93 8.43 -17.60
CA TRP A 29 0.19 8.31 -16.68
C TRP A 29 0.61 6.85 -16.46
N VAL A 30 -0.37 5.93 -16.35
CA VAL A 30 -0.14 4.49 -16.30
C VAL A 30 0.55 3.98 -17.56
N LEU A 31 0.09 4.39 -18.74
CA LEU A 31 0.68 4.01 -20.02
C LEU A 31 2.13 4.48 -20.15
N ILE A 32 2.43 5.72 -19.74
CA ILE A 32 3.80 6.26 -19.70
C ILE A 32 4.69 5.37 -18.81
N GLY A 33 4.25 5.05 -17.59
CA GLY A 33 4.98 4.14 -16.70
C GLY A 33 5.20 2.75 -17.30
N CYS A 34 4.21 2.22 -18.01
CA CYS A 34 4.33 0.95 -18.72
C CYS A 34 5.38 1.00 -19.84
N VAL A 35 5.41 2.08 -20.63
CA VAL A 35 6.41 2.25 -21.69
C VAL A 35 7.82 2.23 -21.11
N PHE A 36 8.08 3.04 -20.07
CA PHE A 36 9.39 3.08 -19.43
C PHE A 36 9.77 1.74 -18.77
N THR A 37 8.83 1.09 -18.08
CA THR A 37 9.07 -0.27 -17.54
C THR A 37 9.37 -1.27 -18.65
N GLY A 38 8.68 -1.18 -19.79
CA GLY A 38 8.92 -2.00 -20.96
C GLY A 38 10.33 -1.83 -21.53
N LEU A 39 10.77 -0.58 -21.67
CA LEU A 39 12.14 -0.26 -22.10
C LEU A 39 13.17 -0.84 -21.13
N LEU A 40 13.02 -0.61 -19.83
CA LEU A 40 13.92 -1.20 -18.82
C LEU A 40 13.90 -2.73 -18.86
N ARG A 41 12.74 -3.33 -19.13
CA ARG A 41 12.61 -4.78 -19.23
C ARG A 41 13.38 -5.34 -20.41
N VAL A 42 13.40 -4.64 -21.53
CA VAL A 42 14.16 -5.06 -22.74
C VAL A 42 15.67 -4.85 -22.53
N PHE A 43 16.08 -3.71 -21.98
CA PHE A 43 17.49 -3.34 -21.93
C PHE A 43 18.23 -3.79 -20.67
N ILE A 44 17.57 -3.90 -19.53
CA ILE A 44 18.23 -4.21 -18.25
C ILE A 44 17.94 -5.63 -17.76
N ARG A 45 16.69 -6.09 -17.86
CA ARG A 45 16.29 -7.39 -17.29
C ARG A 45 17.04 -8.60 -17.85
N PRO A 46 17.45 -8.65 -19.13
CA PRO A 46 18.24 -9.76 -19.67
C PRO A 46 19.60 -9.92 -18.97
N PHE A 47 20.20 -8.82 -18.51
CA PHE A 47 21.50 -8.83 -17.83
C PHE A 47 21.36 -9.07 -16.33
N SER A 48 20.33 -8.50 -15.70
CA SER A 48 20.09 -8.66 -14.27
C SER A 48 18.63 -8.40 -13.88
N LYS A 49 17.94 -9.44 -13.42
CA LYS A 49 16.58 -9.34 -12.86
C LYS A 49 16.54 -8.37 -11.67
N TRP A 50 17.54 -8.41 -10.81
CA TRP A 50 17.56 -7.64 -9.57
C TRP A 50 17.90 -6.18 -9.80
N HIS A 51 18.80 -5.92 -10.74
CA HIS A 51 19.08 -4.55 -11.16
C HIS A 51 17.87 -3.91 -11.83
N PHE A 52 17.18 -4.65 -12.71
CA PHE A 52 15.90 -4.21 -13.28
C PHE A 52 14.88 -3.86 -12.20
N ILE A 53 14.66 -4.74 -11.20
CA ILE A 53 13.71 -4.48 -10.11
C ILE A 53 14.09 -3.19 -9.37
N ARG A 54 15.37 -3.02 -9.03
CA ARG A 54 15.86 -1.84 -8.33
C ARG A 54 15.60 -0.56 -9.12
N VAL A 55 16.07 -0.50 -10.36
CA VAL A 55 15.93 0.69 -11.22
C VAL A 55 14.46 0.99 -11.49
N ASN A 56 13.67 -0.04 -11.82
CA ASN A 56 12.24 0.13 -12.05
C ASN A 56 11.50 0.67 -10.83
N THR A 57 11.80 0.16 -9.63
CA THR A 57 11.15 0.63 -8.39
C THR A 57 11.54 2.06 -8.05
N LEU A 58 12.84 2.40 -8.12
CA LEU A 58 13.34 3.72 -7.75
C LEU A 58 12.92 4.82 -8.74
N TRP A 59 13.01 4.53 -10.03
CA TRP A 59 12.89 5.56 -11.08
C TRP A 59 11.55 5.56 -11.80
N ILE A 60 10.76 4.49 -11.69
CA ILE A 60 9.45 4.40 -12.35
C ILE A 60 8.34 4.21 -11.32
N VAL A 61 8.32 3.09 -10.58
CA VAL A 61 7.18 2.75 -9.71
C VAL A 61 6.96 3.78 -8.62
N HIS A 62 8.01 4.21 -7.93
CA HIS A 62 7.90 5.21 -6.86
C HIS A 62 7.46 6.60 -7.37
N PRO A 63 8.11 7.24 -8.37
CA PRO A 63 7.64 8.51 -8.93
C PRO A 63 6.25 8.39 -9.57
N TRP A 64 5.96 7.26 -10.21
CA TRP A 64 4.68 6.98 -10.81
C TRP A 64 3.54 6.92 -9.77
N SER A 65 3.79 6.25 -8.64
CA SER A 65 2.84 6.19 -7.52
C SER A 65 2.57 7.58 -6.94
N ARG A 66 3.60 8.40 -6.78
CA ARG A 66 3.47 9.81 -6.37
C ARG A 66 2.65 10.63 -7.35
N GLY A 67 2.86 10.42 -8.64
CA GLY A 67 2.07 11.07 -9.69
C GLY A 67 0.59 10.71 -9.62
N ILE A 68 0.24 9.43 -9.43
CA ILE A 68 -1.16 9.01 -9.26
C ILE A 68 -1.77 9.60 -7.99
N VAL A 69 -1.06 9.56 -6.86
CA VAL A 69 -1.48 10.17 -5.59
C VAL A 69 -1.80 11.65 -5.79
N TRP A 70 -0.94 12.37 -6.51
CA TRP A 70 -1.15 13.78 -6.84
C TRP A 70 -2.34 14.00 -7.79
N ILE A 71 -2.47 13.22 -8.87
CA ILE A 71 -3.60 13.30 -9.81
C ILE A 71 -4.92 13.02 -9.08
N LEU A 72 -4.95 12.08 -8.14
CA LEU A 72 -6.13 11.78 -7.33
C LEU A 72 -6.43 12.85 -6.26
N GLY A 73 -5.60 13.89 -6.16
CA GLY A 73 -5.79 14.95 -5.17
C GLY A 73 -5.55 14.50 -3.74
N MET A 74 -4.78 13.44 -3.54
CA MET A 74 -4.47 12.91 -2.21
C MET A 74 -3.38 13.76 -1.57
N ARG A 75 -3.67 14.32 -0.41
CA ARG A 75 -2.76 15.11 0.41
C ARG A 75 -2.27 14.24 1.56
N ILE A 76 -1.09 13.68 1.43
CA ILE A 76 -0.47 12.86 2.48
C ILE A 76 0.24 13.79 3.45
N ARG A 77 -0.23 13.83 4.70
CA ARG A 77 0.40 14.56 5.81
C ARG A 77 1.20 13.55 6.62
N MET A 78 2.52 13.69 6.64
CA MET A 78 3.41 12.75 7.32
C MET A 78 3.83 13.28 8.68
N GLU A 79 3.77 12.39 9.66
CA GLU A 79 4.40 12.52 10.98
C GLU A 79 5.45 11.43 11.12
N GLY A 80 6.67 11.79 11.47
CA GLY A 80 7.81 10.87 11.49
C GLY A 80 8.55 10.80 10.16
N LYS A 81 9.52 9.92 10.07
CA LYS A 81 10.38 9.70 8.90
C LYS A 81 10.58 8.21 8.66
N ILE A 82 10.59 7.81 7.39
CA ILE A 82 11.06 6.48 7.00
C ILE A 82 12.59 6.53 7.02
N GLU A 83 13.19 5.67 7.82
CA GLU A 83 14.65 5.59 7.91
C GLU A 83 15.24 5.13 6.57
N PRO A 84 16.45 5.62 6.21
CA PRO A 84 17.05 5.32 4.92
C PRO A 84 17.51 3.87 4.77
N ASN A 85 17.52 3.10 5.85
CA ASN A 85 17.93 1.70 5.85
C ASN A 85 16.93 0.83 5.10
N GLN A 86 17.37 -0.33 4.68
CA GLN A 86 16.50 -1.31 4.07
C GLN A 86 15.51 -1.87 5.09
N GLN A 87 14.22 -1.84 4.76
CA GLN A 87 13.16 -2.10 5.71
C GLN A 87 12.07 -2.99 5.14
N ILE A 88 11.39 -3.67 6.06
CA ILE A 88 10.08 -4.27 5.84
C ILE A 88 9.05 -3.26 6.32
N ILE A 89 8.31 -2.67 5.39
CA ILE A 89 7.24 -1.72 5.71
C ILE A 89 5.95 -2.49 5.98
N VAL A 90 5.37 -2.24 7.14
CA VAL A 90 4.13 -2.90 7.57
C VAL A 90 3.07 -1.87 7.89
N SER A 91 1.89 -2.06 7.34
CA SER A 91 0.74 -1.20 7.63
C SER A 91 -0.55 -2.03 7.75
N HIS A 92 -1.56 -1.45 8.38
CA HIS A 92 -2.93 -1.96 8.32
C HIS A 92 -3.55 -1.69 6.94
N HIS A 93 -4.67 -2.36 6.65
CA HIS A 93 -5.27 -2.36 5.31
C HIS A 93 -6.59 -1.61 5.29
N MET A 94 -6.61 -0.42 4.69
CA MET A 94 -7.82 0.41 4.54
C MET A 94 -8.50 0.24 3.18
N GLY A 95 -7.77 -0.20 2.15
CA GLY A 95 -8.39 -0.34 0.84
C GLY A 95 -7.41 -0.49 -0.33
N LEU A 96 -7.96 -0.31 -1.52
CA LEU A 96 -7.24 -0.53 -2.77
C LEU A 96 -6.03 0.41 -2.96
N ILE A 97 -6.10 1.61 -2.38
CA ILE A 97 -5.10 2.66 -2.57
C ILE A 97 -3.92 2.57 -1.60
N ASP A 98 -3.98 1.73 -0.58
CA ASP A 98 -2.92 1.62 0.44
C ASP A 98 -1.57 1.25 -0.15
N SER A 99 -1.58 0.30 -1.07
CA SER A 99 -0.37 -0.10 -1.80
C SER A 99 0.25 1.07 -2.56
N LEU A 100 -0.60 1.89 -3.17
CA LEU A 100 -0.18 3.09 -3.91
C LEU A 100 0.42 4.13 -2.95
N MET A 101 -0.22 4.34 -1.78
CA MET A 101 0.28 5.26 -0.77
C MET A 101 1.65 4.84 -0.24
N VAL A 102 1.81 3.57 0.16
CA VAL A 102 3.10 3.07 0.66
C VAL A 102 4.19 3.22 -0.39
N MET A 103 3.91 2.90 -1.66
CA MET A 103 4.86 3.08 -2.77
C MET A 103 5.17 4.55 -3.06
N ALA A 104 4.23 5.47 -2.79
CA ALA A 104 4.46 6.89 -2.92
C ALA A 104 5.30 7.47 -1.77
N LEU A 105 5.26 6.85 -0.60
CA LEU A 105 6.04 7.25 0.57
C LEU A 105 7.48 6.75 0.49
N SER A 106 7.69 5.52 0.02
CA SER A 106 9.00 4.89 -0.04
C SER A 106 9.14 4.00 -1.27
N PRO A 107 10.31 3.98 -1.90
CA PRO A 107 10.60 3.02 -2.96
C PRO A 107 10.53 1.59 -2.42
N CYS A 108 9.42 0.93 -2.63
CA CYS A 108 9.18 -0.43 -2.16
C CYS A 108 8.38 -1.26 -3.16
N MET A 109 8.43 -2.57 -2.99
CA MET A 109 7.57 -3.51 -3.68
C MET A 109 6.55 -4.07 -2.70
N VAL A 110 5.28 -3.99 -3.08
CA VAL A 110 4.18 -4.46 -2.25
C VAL A 110 3.86 -5.91 -2.57
N LEU A 111 3.69 -6.72 -1.51
CA LEU A 111 3.16 -8.06 -1.62
C LEU A 111 1.64 -8.00 -1.78
N SER A 112 1.15 -8.49 -2.91
CA SER A 112 -0.26 -8.41 -3.29
C SER A 112 -0.97 -9.76 -3.19
N ASN A 113 -2.28 -9.75 -2.95
CA ASN A 113 -3.08 -10.97 -2.98
C ASN A 113 -3.20 -11.50 -4.41
N ARG A 114 -3.12 -12.83 -4.57
CA ARG A 114 -3.27 -13.52 -5.86
C ARG A 114 -4.62 -13.24 -6.54
N ASP A 115 -5.67 -12.97 -5.79
CA ASP A 115 -6.99 -12.71 -6.35
C ASP A 115 -7.02 -11.42 -7.20
N ILE A 116 -6.23 -10.41 -6.84
CA ILE A 116 -6.04 -9.19 -7.65
C ILE A 116 -5.45 -9.51 -9.03
N ARG A 117 -4.64 -10.57 -9.14
CA ARG A 117 -4.10 -11.03 -10.41
C ARG A 117 -5.16 -11.46 -11.42
N LYS A 118 -6.35 -11.87 -10.93
CA LYS A 118 -7.47 -12.32 -11.77
C LYS A 118 -8.25 -11.15 -12.38
N ILE A 119 -8.09 -9.94 -11.84
CA ILE A 119 -8.74 -8.74 -12.37
C ILE A 119 -8.09 -8.41 -13.70
N PRO A 120 -8.84 -8.45 -14.83
CA PRO A 120 -8.32 -8.12 -16.15
C PRO A 120 -7.62 -6.74 -16.12
N PHE A 121 -6.57 -6.59 -16.91
CA PHE A 121 -5.75 -5.38 -16.99
C PHE A 121 -4.94 -5.08 -15.70
N VAL A 122 -5.57 -5.01 -14.51
CA VAL A 122 -4.88 -4.74 -13.23
C VAL A 122 -3.87 -5.84 -12.91
N GLY A 123 -4.27 -7.10 -12.99
CA GLY A 123 -3.38 -8.23 -12.74
C GLY A 123 -2.22 -8.31 -13.74
N PHE A 124 -2.47 -7.98 -15.01
CA PHE A 124 -1.41 -7.85 -16.02
C PHE A 124 -0.45 -6.71 -15.66
N LEU A 125 -0.98 -5.52 -15.37
CA LEU A 125 -0.20 -4.33 -15.02
C LEU A 125 0.72 -4.58 -13.81
N LEU A 126 0.18 -5.10 -12.72
CA LEU A 126 0.97 -5.37 -11.52
C LEU A 126 2.08 -6.41 -11.78
N ARG A 127 1.78 -7.47 -12.56
CA ARG A 127 2.82 -8.42 -12.99
C ARG A 127 3.88 -7.77 -13.85
N PHE A 128 3.46 -6.90 -14.75
CA PHE A 128 4.37 -6.17 -15.62
C PHE A 128 5.29 -5.25 -14.81
N LEU A 129 4.78 -4.59 -13.81
CA LEU A 129 5.54 -3.75 -12.87
C LEU A 129 6.44 -4.56 -11.93
N GLY A 130 6.27 -5.88 -11.83
CA GLY A 130 7.13 -6.76 -11.04
C GLY A 130 6.60 -7.12 -9.65
N PHE A 131 5.32 -6.87 -9.39
CA PHE A 131 4.70 -7.24 -8.12
C PHE A 131 4.76 -8.73 -7.83
N VAL A 132 4.95 -9.08 -6.57
CA VAL A 132 4.88 -10.46 -6.08
C VAL A 132 3.48 -10.76 -5.57
N PHE A 133 2.93 -11.88 -6.03
CA PHE A 133 1.59 -12.31 -5.65
C PHE A 133 1.64 -13.49 -4.68
N LEU A 134 0.86 -13.39 -3.64
CA LEU A 134 0.70 -14.40 -2.60
C LEU A 134 -0.68 -15.04 -2.66
N ASP A 135 -0.72 -16.37 -2.67
CA ASP A 135 -1.92 -17.15 -2.36
C ASP A 135 -1.80 -17.71 -0.94
N ARG A 136 -2.49 -17.08 -0.01
CA ARG A 136 -2.43 -17.45 1.42
C ARG A 136 -3.03 -18.82 1.72
N ARG A 137 -3.91 -19.32 0.85
CA ARG A 137 -4.56 -20.64 0.99
C ARG A 137 -3.62 -21.79 0.64
N GLN A 138 -2.49 -21.49 -0.01
CA GLN A 138 -1.53 -22.48 -0.46
C GLN A 138 -0.18 -22.30 0.26
N PRO A 139 0.22 -23.22 1.16
CA PRO A 139 1.49 -23.13 1.89
C PRO A 139 2.71 -23.00 0.97
N ARG A 140 2.72 -23.69 -0.18
CA ARG A 140 3.80 -23.56 -1.18
C ARG A 140 3.89 -22.17 -1.79
N SER A 141 2.76 -21.49 -2.00
CA SER A 141 2.72 -20.12 -2.50
C SER A 141 3.28 -19.13 -1.47
N LEU A 142 2.96 -19.35 -0.19
CA LEU A 142 3.49 -18.55 0.91
C LEU A 142 5.00 -18.70 1.03
N LEU A 143 5.53 -19.91 1.03
CA LEU A 143 6.98 -20.17 1.08
C LEU A 143 7.69 -19.53 -0.12
N LYS A 144 7.12 -19.67 -1.32
CA LYS A 144 7.66 -19.04 -2.51
C LYS A 144 7.68 -17.52 -2.38
N ALA A 145 6.59 -16.90 -1.91
CA ALA A 145 6.51 -15.46 -1.72
C ALA A 145 7.55 -14.97 -0.71
N ILE A 146 7.72 -15.65 0.43
CA ILE A 146 8.75 -15.33 1.42
C ILE A 146 10.14 -15.42 0.77
N THR A 147 10.43 -16.49 0.03
CA THR A 147 11.71 -16.67 -0.66
C THR A 147 11.96 -15.57 -1.69
N ASP A 148 10.96 -15.24 -2.53
CA ASP A 148 11.07 -14.19 -3.53
C ASP A 148 11.33 -12.81 -2.87
N GLN A 149 10.68 -12.52 -1.73
CA GLN A 149 10.89 -11.28 -0.99
C GLN A 149 12.26 -11.22 -0.31
N ARG A 150 12.73 -12.33 0.24
CA ARG A 150 14.09 -12.46 0.80
C ARG A 150 15.15 -12.15 -0.26
N GLU A 151 15.02 -12.75 -1.44
CA GLU A 151 15.94 -12.47 -2.53
C GLU A 151 15.85 -11.02 -3.02
N MET A 152 14.66 -10.45 -3.03
CA MET A 152 14.45 -9.04 -3.39
C MET A 152 15.18 -8.12 -2.40
N LEU A 153 14.96 -8.28 -1.11
CA LEU A 153 15.65 -7.53 -0.06
C LEU A 153 17.17 -7.62 -0.25
N ARG A 154 17.72 -8.83 -0.35
CA ARG A 154 19.16 -9.07 -0.43
C ARG A 154 19.80 -8.55 -1.72
N LYS A 155 19.18 -8.83 -2.89
CA LYS A 155 19.81 -8.62 -4.20
C LYS A 155 19.46 -7.29 -4.84
N SER A 156 18.23 -6.81 -4.68
CA SER A 156 17.82 -5.52 -5.25
C SER A 156 17.98 -4.34 -4.28
N ARG A 157 18.09 -4.61 -2.99
CA ARG A 157 18.13 -3.60 -1.92
C ARG A 157 16.95 -2.61 -2.01
N ILE A 158 15.76 -3.13 -2.29
CA ILE A 158 14.50 -2.40 -2.31
C ILE A 158 13.69 -2.83 -1.09
N ASN A 159 13.00 -1.89 -0.47
CA ASN A 159 12.08 -2.16 0.61
C ASN A 159 10.94 -3.08 0.15
N VAL A 160 10.44 -3.87 1.09
CA VAL A 160 9.28 -4.74 0.89
C VAL A 160 8.15 -4.24 1.77
N ALA A 161 6.95 -4.18 1.24
CA ALA A 161 5.78 -3.76 2.00
C ALA A 161 4.69 -4.82 1.97
N PHE A 162 3.97 -5.00 3.08
CA PHE A 162 2.81 -5.86 3.15
C PHE A 162 1.80 -5.42 4.22
N PHE A 163 0.57 -5.92 4.06
CA PHE A 163 -0.57 -5.70 4.94
C PHE A 163 -0.92 -7.02 5.63
N PRO A 164 -0.51 -7.22 6.89
CA PRO A 164 -0.58 -8.53 7.54
C PRO A 164 -1.99 -8.96 7.94
N GLU A 165 -2.97 -8.07 8.00
CA GLU A 165 -4.38 -8.39 8.25
C GLU A 165 -4.95 -9.35 7.20
N GLY A 166 -4.58 -9.14 5.94
CA GLY A 166 -4.99 -10.02 4.85
C GLY A 166 -6.34 -9.74 4.23
N PHE A 167 -7.08 -8.84 4.78
CA PHE A 167 -8.36 -8.33 4.28
C PHE A 167 -8.44 -6.82 4.54
N VAL A 168 -9.35 -6.15 3.89
CA VAL A 168 -9.66 -4.75 4.16
C VAL A 168 -10.59 -4.71 5.35
N GLY A 169 -10.21 -3.99 6.41
CA GLY A 169 -11.02 -3.81 7.60
C GLY A 169 -12.22 -2.88 7.36
N ASP A 170 -13.05 -2.71 8.39
CA ASP A 170 -14.19 -1.78 8.39
C ASP A 170 -13.77 -0.31 8.67
N GLY A 171 -12.48 -0.08 8.95
CA GLY A 171 -11.90 1.23 9.25
C GLY A 171 -12.13 1.73 10.66
N HIS A 172 -12.81 0.97 11.49
CA HIS A 172 -13.04 1.28 12.89
C HIS A 172 -12.02 0.63 13.80
N GLU A 173 -11.55 -0.56 13.41
CA GLU A 173 -10.57 -1.33 14.17
C GLU A 173 -9.49 -1.91 13.25
N ILE A 174 -8.32 -2.12 13.82
CA ILE A 174 -7.24 -2.84 13.16
C ILE A 174 -7.42 -4.32 13.42
N GLY A 175 -7.46 -5.10 12.36
CA GLY A 175 -7.54 -6.56 12.43
C GLY A 175 -6.29 -7.21 13.01
N THR A 176 -6.37 -8.50 13.30
CA THR A 176 -5.25 -9.28 13.81
C THR A 176 -4.19 -9.50 12.74
N PHE A 177 -2.94 -9.29 13.07
CA PHE A 177 -1.81 -9.48 12.16
C PHE A 177 -1.37 -10.95 12.07
N HIS A 178 -1.36 -11.47 10.87
CA HIS A 178 -0.83 -12.82 10.60
C HIS A 178 0.70 -12.80 10.57
N SER A 179 1.31 -13.60 11.44
CA SER A 179 2.78 -13.64 11.61
C SER A 179 3.55 -14.28 10.45
N SER A 180 2.87 -14.92 9.51
CA SER A 180 3.53 -15.72 8.46
C SER A 180 4.50 -14.92 7.57
N LEU A 181 4.18 -13.66 7.25
CA LEU A 181 5.04 -12.79 6.44
C LEU A 181 6.19 -12.18 7.25
N PHE A 182 6.06 -12.13 8.57
CA PHE A 182 7.15 -11.72 9.45
C PHE A 182 8.29 -12.75 9.51
N ALA A 183 8.15 -13.94 8.89
CA ALA A 183 9.27 -14.85 8.68
C ALA A 183 10.45 -14.21 7.89
N LEU A 184 10.23 -13.07 7.26
CA LEU A 184 11.29 -12.27 6.62
C LEU A 184 12.31 -11.75 7.63
N VAL A 185 11.91 -11.43 8.86
CA VAL A 185 12.82 -10.92 9.91
C VAL A 185 13.76 -11.99 10.46
N GLU A 186 13.39 -13.29 10.36
CA GLU A 186 14.20 -14.39 10.86
C GLU A 186 15.46 -14.66 10.04
N SER A 187 15.59 -14.05 8.88
CA SER A 187 16.61 -14.41 7.90
C SER A 187 17.39 -13.25 7.30
N HIS A 188 17.09 -12.02 7.71
CA HIS A 188 17.74 -10.81 7.19
C HIS A 188 17.91 -9.78 8.28
N ASP A 189 19.03 -9.05 8.19
CA ASP A 189 19.32 -7.88 9.01
C ASP A 189 18.49 -6.69 8.49
N VAL A 190 17.18 -6.74 8.72
CA VAL A 190 16.24 -5.72 8.26
C VAL A 190 15.34 -5.26 9.39
N ASP A 191 15.10 -3.97 9.44
CA ASP A 191 14.20 -3.36 10.38
C ASP A 191 12.74 -3.52 9.91
N VAL A 192 11.82 -3.54 10.85
CA VAL A 192 10.38 -3.47 10.57
C VAL A 192 9.89 -2.07 10.82
N GLN A 193 9.41 -1.39 9.78
CA GLN A 193 8.88 -0.04 9.83
C GLN A 193 7.34 -0.07 9.88
N PRO A 194 6.73 0.14 11.05
CA PRO A 194 5.27 0.25 11.14
C PRO A 194 4.80 1.61 10.61
N ILE A 195 3.69 1.61 9.87
CA ILE A 195 3.03 2.83 9.37
C ILE A 195 1.53 2.73 9.64
N ALA A 196 0.97 3.78 10.22
CA ALA A 196 -0.47 3.92 10.39
C ALA A 196 -1.01 5.01 9.44
N PHE A 197 -2.14 4.73 8.79
CA PHE A 197 -2.85 5.65 7.90
C PHE A 197 -4.22 5.99 8.44
N ARG A 198 -4.70 7.19 8.16
CA ARG A 198 -6.08 7.57 8.37
C ARG A 198 -6.53 8.62 7.36
N CYS A 199 -7.69 8.42 6.74
CA CYS A 199 -8.33 9.48 5.99
C CYS A 199 -9.02 10.43 6.98
N THR A 200 -8.59 11.69 7.01
CA THR A 200 -9.08 12.68 7.98
C THR A 200 -9.99 13.74 7.36
N ALA A 201 -10.00 13.89 6.03
CA ALA A 201 -10.93 14.75 5.35
C ALA A 201 -11.16 14.35 3.89
N ILE A 202 -12.38 14.54 3.41
CA ILE A 202 -12.75 14.44 1.99
C ILE A 202 -13.22 15.81 1.53
N ASN A 203 -12.68 16.34 0.44
CA ASN A 203 -13.02 17.65 -0.12
C ASN A 203 -12.87 18.82 0.87
N GLY A 204 -11.98 18.68 1.86
CA GLY A 204 -11.79 19.64 2.94
C GLY A 204 -12.79 19.51 4.10
N ILE A 205 -13.77 18.62 3.99
CA ILE A 205 -14.71 18.32 5.08
C ILE A 205 -14.06 17.27 5.98
N PRO A 206 -13.88 17.54 7.29
CA PRO A 206 -13.34 16.58 8.22
C PRO A 206 -14.21 15.31 8.28
N LEU A 207 -13.55 14.15 8.32
CA LEU A 207 -14.21 12.86 8.55
C LEU A 207 -14.27 12.58 10.03
N SER A 208 -15.47 12.26 10.53
CA SER A 208 -15.61 11.67 11.84
C SER A 208 -15.11 10.21 11.82
N PHE A 209 -14.87 9.65 13.00
CA PHE A 209 -14.49 8.24 13.09
C PHE A 209 -15.59 7.30 12.52
N GLN A 210 -16.85 7.71 12.64
CA GLN A 210 -17.99 6.95 12.12
C GLN A 210 -18.09 6.98 10.60
N ASP A 211 -17.51 8.01 9.96
CA ASP A 211 -17.55 8.18 8.50
C ASP A 211 -16.37 7.47 7.81
N ALA A 212 -15.49 6.79 8.53
CA ALA A 212 -14.31 6.15 7.99
C ALA A 212 -14.66 5.11 6.90
N SER A 213 -15.81 4.45 7.02
CA SER A 213 -16.33 3.47 6.05
C SER A 213 -16.54 4.03 4.64
N PHE A 214 -16.79 5.34 4.49
CA PHE A 214 -16.95 5.96 3.16
C PHE A 214 -15.67 5.94 2.32
N PHE A 215 -14.52 5.93 2.97
CA PHE A 215 -13.24 5.90 2.29
C PHE A 215 -12.78 4.48 1.97
N LEU A 216 -13.29 3.49 2.68
CA LEU A 216 -12.82 2.12 2.59
C LEU A 216 -13.42 1.40 1.39
N PHE A 217 -12.61 0.55 0.78
CA PHE A 217 -13.11 -0.39 -0.21
C PHE A 217 -13.48 -1.70 0.48
N ASN A 218 -14.76 -1.94 0.66
CA ASN A 218 -15.28 -3.24 1.06
C ASN A 218 -15.89 -3.94 -0.16
N ALA A 219 -15.29 -5.04 -0.59
CA ALA A 219 -15.76 -5.78 -1.77
C ALA A 219 -17.14 -6.43 -1.61
N GLU A 220 -17.65 -6.57 -0.38
CA GLU A 220 -18.97 -7.09 -0.09
C GLU A 220 -20.07 -6.01 -0.26
N GLU A 221 -19.71 -4.76 -0.03
CA GLU A 221 -20.65 -3.63 -0.04
C GLU A 221 -20.57 -2.78 -1.31
N CYS A 222 -19.42 -2.76 -1.99
CA CYS A 222 -19.18 -1.88 -3.11
C CYS A 222 -18.41 -2.58 -4.24
N THR A 223 -18.85 -2.39 -5.47
CA THR A 223 -18.05 -2.84 -6.61
C THR A 223 -16.83 -1.94 -6.79
N ILE A 224 -15.73 -2.51 -7.30
CA ILE A 224 -14.51 -1.76 -7.60
C ILE A 224 -14.77 -0.56 -8.53
N VAL A 225 -15.72 -0.70 -9.44
CA VAL A 225 -16.12 0.37 -10.38
C VAL A 225 -16.79 1.51 -9.64
N ALA A 226 -17.73 1.20 -8.73
CA ALA A 226 -18.39 2.22 -7.91
C ALA A 226 -17.39 2.96 -7.02
N TYR A 227 -16.49 2.23 -6.34
CA TYR A 227 -15.43 2.82 -5.54
C TYR A 227 -14.53 3.76 -6.35
N LEU A 228 -14.04 3.30 -7.49
CA LEU A 228 -13.21 4.14 -8.37
C LEU A 228 -13.97 5.36 -8.87
N THR A 229 -15.27 5.22 -9.19
CA THR A 229 -16.10 6.35 -9.60
C THR A 229 -16.14 7.43 -8.53
N HIS A 230 -16.33 7.07 -7.27
CA HIS A 230 -16.26 8.03 -6.14
C HIS A 230 -14.86 8.62 -5.99
N LEU A 231 -13.82 7.79 -6.01
CA LEU A 231 -12.43 8.22 -5.89
C LEU A 231 -12.05 9.28 -6.96
N PHE A 232 -12.49 9.11 -8.20
CA PHE A 232 -12.23 10.07 -9.27
C PHE A 232 -13.05 11.36 -9.16
N ARG A 233 -14.19 11.33 -8.48
CA ARG A 233 -15.05 12.51 -8.28
C ARG A 233 -14.65 13.36 -7.09
N TRP A 234 -14.02 12.81 -6.05
CA TRP A 234 -13.54 13.59 -4.92
C TRP A 234 -12.42 14.55 -5.36
N LYS A 235 -12.53 15.82 -4.97
CA LYS A 235 -11.53 16.83 -5.31
C LYS A 235 -10.23 16.61 -4.57
N THR A 236 -10.33 16.37 -3.26
CA THR A 236 -9.18 16.13 -2.39
C THR A 236 -9.47 15.08 -1.34
N LEU A 237 -8.44 14.32 -1.00
CA LEU A 237 -8.40 13.36 0.11
C LEU A 237 -7.24 13.74 1.02
N THR A 238 -7.50 14.01 2.29
CA THR A 238 -6.44 14.25 3.27
C THR A 238 -6.20 12.98 4.05
N ILE A 239 -4.99 12.44 3.91
CA ILE A 239 -4.58 11.21 4.58
C ILE A 239 -3.45 11.55 5.53
N GLN A 240 -3.70 11.39 6.80
CA GLN A 240 -2.67 11.49 7.80
C GLN A 240 -1.92 10.17 7.89
N THR A 241 -0.60 10.24 7.98
CA THR A 241 0.30 9.10 7.95
C THR A 241 1.27 9.23 9.10
N ARG A 242 1.24 8.29 10.02
CA ARG A 242 2.20 8.18 11.11
C ARG A 242 3.23 7.10 10.80
N ILE A 243 4.46 7.53 10.68
CA ILE A 243 5.62 6.67 10.51
C ILE A 243 6.17 6.44 11.91
N LEU A 244 5.91 5.24 12.44
CA LEU A 244 6.22 4.92 13.83
C LEU A 244 7.70 4.51 13.98
N THR A 245 8.20 4.49 15.20
CA THR A 245 9.56 4.04 15.47
C THR A 245 9.79 2.61 14.93
N PRO A 246 10.81 2.36 14.13
CA PRO A 246 11.09 1.02 13.63
C PRO A 246 11.35 0.02 14.77
N ILE A 247 11.07 -1.24 14.51
CA ILE A 247 11.55 -2.36 15.34
C ILE A 247 12.86 -2.79 14.68
N GLY A 248 13.98 -2.42 15.30
CA GLY A 248 15.31 -2.67 14.77
C GLY A 248 15.69 -4.14 14.80
N HIS A 249 16.45 -4.58 13.80
CA HIS A 249 17.00 -5.93 13.74
C HIS A 249 17.78 -6.28 15.02
N ASP A 250 18.64 -5.39 15.50
CA ASP A 250 19.42 -5.59 16.72
C ASP A 250 18.52 -5.74 17.97
N GLU A 251 17.39 -5.06 18.01
CA GLU A 251 16.41 -5.18 19.08
C GLU A 251 15.75 -6.56 19.04
N ILE A 252 15.38 -7.03 17.85
CA ILE A 252 14.81 -8.36 17.63
C ILE A 252 15.79 -9.45 18.11
N GLN A 253 17.05 -9.36 17.71
CA GLN A 253 18.08 -10.34 18.05
C GLN A 253 18.40 -10.34 19.54
N ARG A 254 18.63 -9.17 20.16
CA ARG A 254 18.92 -9.06 21.59
C ARG A 254 17.84 -9.64 22.49
N ASN A 255 16.58 -9.52 22.08
CA ASN A 255 15.45 -10.02 22.86
C ASN A 255 15.00 -11.44 22.46
N GLY A 256 15.63 -12.04 21.45
CA GLY A 256 15.25 -13.37 20.95
C GLY A 256 13.80 -13.42 20.44
N TRP A 257 13.29 -12.32 19.88
CA TRP A 257 11.89 -12.26 19.44
C TRP A 257 11.65 -13.12 18.21
N SER A 258 10.65 -13.98 18.31
CA SER A 258 10.14 -14.75 17.19
C SER A 258 9.34 -13.86 16.23
N ARG A 259 9.04 -14.36 15.03
CA ARG A 259 8.14 -13.68 14.08
C ARG A 259 6.76 -13.37 14.68
N GLN A 260 6.28 -14.19 15.63
CA GLN A 260 5.02 -13.95 16.32
C GLN A 260 5.12 -12.74 17.26
N ASP A 261 6.24 -12.60 17.95
CA ASP A 261 6.49 -11.48 18.87
C ASP A 261 6.61 -10.16 18.07
N VAL A 262 7.36 -10.18 16.96
CA VAL A 262 7.50 -9.01 16.07
C VAL A 262 6.15 -8.63 15.46
N SER A 263 5.34 -9.61 15.03
CA SER A 263 3.99 -9.37 14.51
C SER A 263 3.09 -8.69 15.53
N LYS A 264 3.02 -9.22 16.77
CA LYS A 264 2.21 -8.66 17.86
C LYS A 264 2.65 -7.25 18.27
N ARG A 265 3.97 -7.01 18.32
CA ARG A 265 4.52 -5.68 18.64
C ARG A 265 4.21 -4.66 17.56
N THR A 266 4.35 -5.07 16.29
CA THR A 266 3.99 -4.23 15.14
C THR A 266 2.51 -3.89 15.15
N GLU A 267 1.63 -4.88 15.36
CA GLU A 267 0.19 -4.69 15.52
C GLU A 267 -0.12 -3.72 16.65
N GLY A 268 0.47 -3.94 17.83
CA GLY A 268 0.24 -3.09 19.01
C GLY A 268 0.61 -1.62 18.75
N ARG A 269 1.79 -1.36 18.16
CA ARG A 269 2.22 0.01 17.80
C ARG A 269 1.27 0.68 16.81
N ILE A 270 0.84 -0.03 15.76
CA ILE A 270 -0.07 0.50 14.74
C ILE A 270 -1.45 0.74 15.35
N ARG A 271 -1.95 -0.19 16.18
CA ARG A 271 -3.24 -0.09 16.87
C ARG A 271 -3.27 1.09 17.85
N GLU A 272 -2.22 1.27 18.62
CA GLU A 272 -2.07 2.41 19.54
C GLU A 272 -2.10 3.73 18.77
N ALA A 273 -1.27 3.86 17.74
CA ALA A 273 -1.23 5.04 16.88
C ALA A 273 -2.56 5.30 16.18
N PHE A 274 -3.28 4.26 15.75
CA PHE A 274 -4.58 4.38 15.10
C PHE A 274 -5.68 4.82 16.06
N ASN A 275 -5.67 4.32 17.31
CA ASN A 275 -6.68 4.62 18.33
C ASN A 275 -6.45 5.96 19.05
N ASP A 276 -5.24 6.52 18.95
CA ASP A 276 -4.95 7.84 19.51
C ASP A 276 -5.72 8.92 18.74
N ARG A 277 -6.95 9.20 19.20
CA ARG A 277 -7.91 10.10 18.54
C ARG A 277 -7.54 11.58 18.66
N ILE A 278 -6.65 11.93 19.59
CA ILE A 278 -6.34 13.33 19.94
C ILE A 278 -5.35 13.92 18.95
N SER A 279 -4.51 13.10 18.37
CA SER A 279 -3.39 13.55 17.55
C SER A 279 -3.53 13.27 16.03
N TRP A 280 -4.74 12.86 15.59
CA TRP A 280 -5.05 12.72 14.15
C TRP A 280 -5.61 14.00 13.52
#